data_afbf813d2c52778186bd5d59183d1400
#
_entry.id   afbf813d2c52778186bd5d59183d1400
#
_cell.length_a   1.000
_cell.length_b   1.000
_cell.length_c   1.000
_cell.angle_alpha   90.00
_cell.angle_beta   90.00
_cell.angle_gamma   90.00
#
_symmetry.space_group_name_H-M   'P 1'
#
loop_
_entity.id
_entity.type
_entity.pdbx_description
1 polymer ?
#
loop_
_entity_poly.entity_id
_entity_poly.type
_entity_poly.pdbx_seq_one_letter_code
_entity_poly.pdbx_strand_id
1 'polypeptide(L)'
;MNYLVVIDTNVLISALLSKHSDSATVQVLNAVFDGTIIPVFNDEILAEYDNVLHRPKFKFPDANIQSLLDTMKTYGVFAKQLITNEILPEPKDLVFYEVVMAKQDENAYLVTGNSKHFPKKPFIVTPNELLDIMK
;
A
#
# COMPACT_ATOMS: atom_id res chain seq x y z
N MET A 1 -14.16 -11.93 4.40
CA MET A 1 -12.74 -12.21 4.70
C MET A 1 -11.94 -10.93 4.54
N ASN A 2 -11.02 -10.70 5.46
CA ASN A 2 -10.20 -9.48 5.43
C ASN A 2 -8.76 -9.85 5.05
N TYR A 3 -8.10 -8.94 4.34
CA TYR A 3 -6.74 -9.16 3.85
C TYR A 3 -5.80 -8.11 4.41
N LEU A 4 -4.68 -8.54 4.99
CA LEU A 4 -3.63 -7.63 5.42
C LEU A 4 -2.79 -7.25 4.21
N VAL A 5 -2.67 -5.97 3.93
CA VAL A 5 -1.97 -5.49 2.73
C VAL A 5 -1.11 -4.28 3.05
N VAL A 6 0.16 -4.38 2.71
CA VAL A 6 1.05 -3.21 2.65
C VAL A 6 0.85 -2.60 1.27
N ILE A 7 0.57 -1.30 1.21
CA ILE A 7 0.23 -0.61 -0.04
C ILE A 7 1.39 0.30 -0.43
N ASP A 8 2.02 0.00 -1.57
CA ASP A 8 3.07 0.88 -2.11
C ASP A 8 2.45 2.23 -2.49
N THR A 9 3.17 3.31 -2.23
CA THR A 9 2.67 4.68 -2.43
C THR A 9 2.15 4.90 -3.84
N ASN A 10 2.78 4.32 -4.86
CA ASN A 10 2.33 4.52 -6.25
C ASN A 10 0.91 4.00 -6.51
N VAL A 11 0.46 3.00 -5.76
CA VAL A 11 -0.92 2.50 -5.88
C VAL A 11 -1.92 3.56 -5.40
N LEU A 12 -1.60 4.23 -4.29
CA LEU A 12 -2.44 5.32 -3.78
C LEU A 12 -2.49 6.50 -4.75
N ILE A 13 -1.34 6.88 -5.30
CA ILE A 13 -1.26 7.95 -6.29
C ILE A 13 -2.13 7.62 -7.51
N SER A 14 -1.96 6.42 -8.04
CA SER A 14 -2.71 5.96 -9.21
C SER A 14 -4.21 5.97 -8.96
N ALA A 15 -4.64 5.52 -7.79
CA ALA A 15 -6.06 5.52 -7.42
C ALA A 15 -6.63 6.94 -7.35
N LEU A 16 -5.89 7.86 -6.72
CA LEU A 16 -6.35 9.24 -6.55
C LEU A 16 -6.31 10.04 -7.86
N LEU A 17 -5.42 9.69 -8.78
CA LEU A 17 -5.35 10.33 -10.10
C LEU A 17 -6.35 9.77 -11.10
N SER A 18 -6.87 8.57 -10.86
CA SER A 18 -7.73 7.88 -11.82
C SER A 18 -9.07 8.57 -11.99
N LYS A 19 -9.52 8.67 -13.24
CA LYS A 19 -10.85 9.16 -13.59
C LYS A 19 -11.84 8.01 -13.84
N HIS A 20 -11.39 6.78 -13.65
CA HIS A 20 -12.19 5.58 -13.91
C HIS A 20 -12.43 4.82 -12.61
N SER A 21 -13.69 4.77 -12.19
CA SER A 21 -14.09 4.12 -10.94
C SER A 21 -13.86 2.60 -10.97
N ASP A 22 -13.70 2.01 -12.16
CA ASP A 22 -13.47 0.58 -12.33
C ASP A 22 -11.99 0.21 -12.44
N SER A 23 -11.08 1.19 -12.36
CA SER A 23 -9.66 0.87 -12.40
C SER A 23 -9.26 0.02 -11.20
N ALA A 24 -8.26 -0.84 -11.39
CA ALA A 24 -7.82 -1.76 -10.34
C ALA A 24 -7.36 -1.03 -9.09
N THR A 25 -6.61 0.06 -9.24
CA THR A 25 -6.11 0.83 -8.08
C THR A 25 -7.25 1.50 -7.31
N VAL A 26 -8.29 1.98 -8.00
CA VAL A 26 -9.46 2.55 -7.32
C VAL A 26 -10.21 1.46 -6.56
N GLN A 27 -10.35 0.28 -7.13
CA GLN A 27 -11.00 -0.83 -6.44
C GLN A 27 -10.22 -1.27 -5.20
N VAL A 28 -8.88 -1.25 -5.26
CA VAL A 28 -8.04 -1.53 -4.09
C VAL A 28 -8.28 -0.47 -3.01
N LEU A 29 -8.29 0.80 -3.38
CA LEU A 29 -8.54 1.89 -2.41
C LEU A 29 -9.94 1.78 -1.79
N ASN A 30 -10.96 1.48 -2.59
CA ASN A 30 -12.31 1.27 -2.09
C ASN A 30 -12.37 0.11 -1.10
N ALA A 31 -11.59 -0.95 -1.33
CA ALA A 31 -11.51 -2.08 -0.41
C ALA A 31 -10.90 -1.69 0.94
N VAL A 32 -10.00 -0.70 0.97
CA VAL A 32 -9.50 -0.15 2.23
C VAL A 32 -10.64 0.54 3.00
N PHE A 33 -11.43 1.34 2.30
CA PHE A 33 -12.52 2.08 2.95
C PHE A 33 -13.67 1.17 3.40
N ASP A 34 -13.93 0.06 2.71
CA ASP A 34 -15.01 -0.86 3.09
C ASP A 34 -14.56 -1.95 4.09
N GLY A 35 -13.27 -1.98 4.45
CA GLY A 35 -12.75 -2.91 5.44
C GLY A 35 -12.31 -4.26 4.90
N THR A 36 -12.45 -4.53 3.62
CA THR A 36 -11.95 -5.78 3.01
C THR A 36 -10.43 -5.86 3.08
N ILE A 37 -9.76 -4.73 2.84
CA ILE A 37 -8.32 -4.60 3.03
C ILE A 37 -8.06 -3.93 4.37
N ILE A 38 -7.20 -4.57 5.18
CA ILE A 38 -6.69 -3.97 6.40
C ILE A 38 -5.27 -3.50 6.07
N PRO A 39 -5.04 -2.18 5.94
CA PRO A 39 -3.72 -1.68 5.58
C PRO A 39 -2.71 -1.92 6.70
N VAL A 40 -1.51 -2.38 6.32
CA VAL A 40 -0.41 -2.60 7.25
C VAL A 40 0.63 -1.50 7.01
N PHE A 41 1.12 -0.89 8.07
CA PHE A 41 1.99 0.25 7.97
C PHE A 41 2.92 0.35 9.18
N ASN A 42 3.93 1.22 9.07
CA ASN A 42 4.70 1.72 10.20
C ASN A 42 4.79 3.24 10.08
N ASP A 43 5.51 3.89 10.99
CA ASP A 43 5.62 5.35 10.97
C ASP A 43 6.31 5.87 9.71
N GLU A 44 7.32 5.15 9.22
CA GLU A 44 8.05 5.54 8.02
C GLU A 44 7.15 5.48 6.77
N ILE A 45 6.34 4.45 6.64
CA ILE A 45 5.39 4.31 5.54
C ILE A 45 4.35 5.44 5.57
N LEU A 46 3.80 5.74 6.75
CA LEU A 46 2.84 6.84 6.87
C LEU A 46 3.48 8.18 6.53
N ALA A 47 4.71 8.40 6.95
CA ALA A 47 5.45 9.63 6.62
C ALA A 47 5.69 9.73 5.12
N GLU A 48 5.99 8.63 4.44
CA GLU A 48 6.14 8.64 2.99
C GLU A 48 4.82 8.96 2.29
N TYR A 49 3.72 8.35 2.70
CA TYR A 49 2.40 8.68 2.13
C TYR A 49 2.12 10.17 2.27
N ASP A 50 2.29 10.69 3.48
CA ASP A 50 2.00 12.10 3.76
C ASP A 50 2.87 13.02 2.88
N ASN A 51 4.17 12.75 2.82
CA ASN A 51 5.10 13.55 2.04
C ASN A 51 4.79 13.51 0.54
N VAL A 52 4.60 12.31 -0.01
CA VAL A 52 4.42 12.14 -1.45
C VAL A 52 3.05 12.66 -1.91
N LEU A 53 1.99 12.38 -1.14
CA LEU A 53 0.64 12.80 -1.52
C LEU A 53 0.46 14.32 -1.47
N HIS A 54 1.27 15.03 -0.69
CA HIS A 54 1.24 16.50 -0.62
C HIS A 54 2.08 17.18 -1.70
N ARG A 55 2.72 16.43 -2.61
CA ARG A 55 3.49 17.07 -3.68
C ARG A 55 2.59 17.95 -4.55
N PRO A 56 2.98 19.22 -4.79
CA PRO A 56 2.12 20.17 -5.52
C PRO A 56 1.68 19.70 -6.88
N LYS A 57 2.47 18.89 -7.57
CA LYS A 57 2.15 18.41 -8.91
C LYS A 57 0.88 17.55 -8.97
N PHE A 58 0.50 16.92 -7.87
CA PHE A 58 -0.70 16.07 -7.83
C PHE A 58 -1.97 16.86 -7.56
N LYS A 59 -1.87 17.98 -6.86
CA LYS A 59 -3.01 18.84 -6.53
C LYS A 59 -4.12 18.13 -5.74
N PHE A 60 -3.76 17.14 -4.93
CA PHE A 60 -4.73 16.47 -4.07
C PHE A 60 -5.14 17.40 -2.93
N PRO A 61 -6.44 17.54 -2.64
CA PRO A 61 -6.88 18.34 -1.50
C PRO A 61 -6.38 17.76 -0.18
N ASP A 62 -5.91 18.63 0.73
CA ASP A 62 -5.47 18.20 2.06
C ASP A 62 -6.51 17.36 2.79
N ALA A 63 -7.78 17.74 2.68
CA ALA A 63 -8.86 16.99 3.35
C ALA A 63 -8.93 15.54 2.88
N ASN A 64 -8.71 15.30 1.59
CA ASN A 64 -8.73 13.94 1.03
C ASN A 64 -7.54 13.12 1.53
N ILE A 65 -6.36 13.73 1.56
CA ILE A 65 -5.15 13.06 2.06
C ILE A 65 -5.34 12.71 3.53
N GLN A 66 -5.81 13.67 4.32
CA GLN A 66 -6.01 13.47 5.75
C GLN A 66 -7.03 12.38 6.04
N SER A 67 -8.13 12.36 5.28
CA SER A 67 -9.17 11.33 5.41
C SER A 67 -8.61 9.93 5.14
N LEU A 68 -7.77 9.80 4.10
CA LEU A 68 -7.14 8.53 3.77
C LEU A 68 -6.19 8.07 4.88
N LEU A 69 -5.31 8.97 5.34
CA LEU A 69 -4.34 8.62 6.39
C LEU A 69 -5.03 8.30 7.71
N ASP A 70 -6.08 9.03 8.07
CA ASP A 70 -6.86 8.77 9.28
C ASP A 70 -7.55 7.42 9.22
N THR A 71 -8.10 7.06 8.06
CA THR A 71 -8.72 5.75 7.83
C THR A 71 -7.69 4.64 8.01
N MET A 72 -6.50 4.81 7.44
CA MET A 72 -5.44 3.82 7.59
C MET A 72 -5.02 3.63 9.03
N LYS A 73 -4.84 4.74 9.78
CA LYS A 73 -4.46 4.65 11.19
C LYS A 73 -5.54 4.03 12.07
N THR A 74 -6.81 4.34 11.76
CA THR A 74 -7.95 3.88 12.58
C THR A 74 -8.22 2.39 12.38
N TYR A 75 -8.18 1.92 11.13
CA TYR A 75 -8.60 0.56 10.78
C TYR A 75 -7.46 -0.36 10.38
N GLY A 76 -6.27 0.17 10.22
CA GLY A 76 -5.10 -0.61 9.83
C GLY A 76 -4.33 -1.19 11.02
N VAL A 77 -3.23 -1.85 10.69
CA VAL A 77 -2.36 -2.53 11.65
C VAL A 77 -0.95 -1.97 11.57
N PHE A 78 -0.41 -1.55 12.70
CA PHE A 78 0.98 -1.15 12.80
C PHE A 78 1.87 -2.41 12.86
N ALA A 79 2.96 -2.43 12.09
CA ALA A 79 3.91 -3.52 12.09
C ALA A 79 5.34 -3.00 11.99
N LYS A 80 6.22 -3.48 12.84
CA LYS A 80 7.65 -3.14 12.74
C LYS A 80 8.27 -3.83 11.55
N GLN A 81 9.34 -3.22 10.99
CA GLN A 81 10.12 -3.84 9.92
C GLN A 81 10.84 -5.08 10.42
N LEU A 82 10.89 -6.10 9.56
CA LEU A 82 11.79 -7.23 9.73
C LEU A 82 13.05 -6.93 8.91
N ILE A 83 14.19 -6.87 9.56
CA ILE A 83 15.46 -6.57 8.86
C ILE A 83 15.84 -7.77 8.01
N THR A 84 15.88 -7.60 6.69
CA THR A 84 16.11 -8.68 5.73
C THR A 84 17.48 -8.66 5.10
N ASN A 85 18.21 -7.55 5.17
CA ASN A 85 19.47 -7.32 4.48
C ASN A 85 19.35 -7.36 2.95
N GLU A 86 18.12 -7.24 2.42
CA GLU A 86 17.89 -7.15 0.99
C GLU A 86 18.37 -5.82 0.42
N ILE A 87 18.85 -5.84 -0.81
CA ILE A 87 19.21 -4.63 -1.55
C ILE A 87 18.24 -4.51 -2.71
N LEU A 88 17.41 -3.47 -2.69
CA LEU A 88 16.43 -3.26 -3.74
C LEU A 88 16.91 -2.21 -4.75
N PRO A 89 16.41 -2.25 -6.01
CA PRO A 89 16.75 -1.23 -7.01
C PRO A 89 16.49 0.20 -6.51
N GLU A 90 15.39 0.40 -5.77
CA GLU A 90 15.08 1.68 -5.13
C GLU A 90 15.15 1.49 -3.62
N PRO A 91 16.17 2.08 -2.94
CA PRO A 91 16.34 1.87 -1.49
C PRO A 91 15.13 2.25 -0.65
N LYS A 92 14.37 3.27 -1.06
CA LYS A 92 13.18 3.70 -0.31
C LYS A 92 12.03 2.69 -0.34
N ASP A 93 12.09 1.70 -1.24
CA ASP A 93 11.07 0.64 -1.29
C ASP A 93 11.30 -0.43 -0.24
N LEU A 94 12.49 -0.46 0.36
CA LEU A 94 12.85 -1.50 1.33
C LEU A 94 11.92 -1.55 2.53
N VAL A 95 11.46 -0.40 3.02
CA VAL A 95 10.57 -0.36 4.17
C VAL A 95 9.27 -1.12 3.89
N PHE A 96 8.70 -0.99 2.70
CA PHE A 96 7.48 -1.71 2.32
C PHE A 96 7.72 -3.21 2.30
N TYR A 97 8.84 -3.64 1.73
CA TYR A 97 9.20 -5.04 1.68
C TYR A 97 9.41 -5.62 3.09
N GLU A 98 10.12 -4.90 3.94
CA GLU A 98 10.43 -5.40 5.28
C GLU A 98 9.21 -5.40 6.19
N VAL A 99 8.24 -4.52 5.98
CA VAL A 99 6.99 -4.54 6.72
C VAL A 99 6.11 -5.72 6.29
N VAL A 100 6.01 -6.00 4.99
CA VAL A 100 5.23 -7.17 4.54
C VAL A 100 5.88 -8.47 5.00
N MET A 101 7.22 -8.52 5.02
CA MET A 101 7.94 -9.69 5.54
C MET A 101 7.64 -9.93 7.02
N ALA A 102 7.48 -8.88 7.80
CA ALA A 102 7.17 -8.97 9.22
C ALA A 102 5.80 -9.59 9.50
N LYS A 103 4.91 -9.61 8.50
CA LYS A 103 3.53 -10.11 8.64
C LYS A 103 3.25 -11.34 7.79
N GLN A 104 4.28 -12.08 7.37
CA GLN A 104 4.08 -13.28 6.56
C GLN A 104 3.39 -14.42 7.32
N ASP A 105 3.55 -14.48 8.62
CA ASP A 105 2.82 -15.44 9.46
C ASP A 105 1.30 -15.19 9.46
N GLU A 106 0.88 -14.00 9.05
CA GLU A 106 -0.54 -13.66 8.90
C GLU A 106 -0.95 -13.50 7.43
N ASN A 107 -0.14 -14.01 6.51
CA ASN A 107 -0.43 -14.02 5.07
C ASN A 107 -0.62 -12.62 4.47
N ALA A 108 0.15 -11.63 4.92
CA ALA A 108 0.08 -10.29 4.38
C ALA A 108 0.59 -10.23 2.94
N TYR A 109 -0.01 -9.33 2.15
CA TYR A 109 0.39 -9.04 0.77
C TYR A 109 1.01 -7.66 0.68
N LEU A 110 1.89 -7.49 -0.30
CA LEU A 110 2.36 -6.17 -0.72
C LEU A 110 1.78 -5.91 -2.10
N VAL A 111 0.99 -4.85 -2.25
CA VAL A 111 0.46 -4.45 -3.55
C VAL A 111 1.28 -3.30 -4.12
N THR A 112 1.73 -3.46 -5.36
CA THR A 112 2.59 -2.48 -6.02
C THR A 112 2.32 -2.43 -7.52
N GLY A 113 2.47 -1.25 -8.11
CA GLY A 113 2.47 -1.10 -9.57
C GLY A 113 3.83 -1.39 -10.20
N ASN A 114 4.88 -1.57 -9.40
CA ASN A 114 6.26 -1.78 -9.86
C ASN A 114 6.85 -3.06 -9.26
N SER A 115 6.25 -4.21 -9.57
CA SER A 115 6.64 -5.49 -8.98
C SER A 115 8.12 -5.84 -9.24
N LYS A 116 8.70 -5.37 -10.35
CA LYS A 116 10.11 -5.62 -10.66
C LYS A 116 11.09 -4.84 -9.76
N HIS A 117 10.62 -3.88 -8.96
CA HIS A 117 11.43 -3.20 -7.95
C HIS A 117 11.66 -4.05 -6.70
N PHE A 118 10.95 -5.18 -6.60
CA PHE A 118 10.98 -6.06 -5.42
C PHE A 118 11.43 -7.45 -5.78
N PRO A 119 11.92 -8.24 -4.81
CA PRO A 119 12.18 -9.66 -5.03
C PRO A 119 10.91 -10.36 -5.50
N LYS A 120 11.05 -11.37 -6.35
CA LYS A 120 9.90 -12.11 -6.86
C LYS A 120 9.38 -13.05 -5.78
N LYS A 121 8.21 -12.72 -5.22
CA LYS A 121 7.56 -13.47 -4.15
C LYS A 121 6.08 -13.59 -4.44
N PRO A 122 5.42 -14.72 -4.07
CA PRO A 122 3.99 -14.89 -4.35
C PRO A 122 3.09 -13.91 -3.62
N PHE A 123 3.57 -13.28 -2.54
CA PHE A 123 2.80 -12.29 -1.78
C PHE A 123 3.04 -10.85 -2.26
N ILE A 124 3.90 -10.62 -3.25
CA ILE A 124 4.10 -9.31 -3.87
C ILE A 124 3.33 -9.31 -5.18
N VAL A 125 2.26 -8.52 -5.23
CA VAL A 125 1.24 -8.61 -6.28
C VAL A 125 0.92 -7.24 -6.87
N THR A 126 0.40 -7.27 -8.10
CA THR A 126 -0.15 -6.07 -8.73
C THR A 126 -1.57 -5.83 -8.23
N PRO A 127 -2.14 -4.61 -8.44
CA PRO A 127 -3.54 -4.37 -8.09
C PRO A 127 -4.50 -5.38 -8.71
N ASN A 128 -4.34 -5.73 -9.98
CA ASN A 128 -5.20 -6.73 -10.62
C ASN A 128 -5.08 -8.10 -9.98
N GLU A 129 -3.86 -8.53 -9.67
CA GLU A 129 -3.63 -9.80 -8.99
C GLU A 129 -4.28 -9.83 -7.60
N LEU A 130 -4.18 -8.72 -6.87
CA LEU A 130 -4.79 -8.62 -5.54
C LEU A 130 -6.31 -8.74 -5.63
N LEU A 131 -6.94 -8.07 -6.62
CA LEU A 131 -8.38 -8.16 -6.81
C LEU A 131 -8.81 -9.61 -7.11
N ASP A 132 -8.02 -10.33 -7.90
CA ASP A 132 -8.31 -11.75 -8.16
C ASP A 132 -8.22 -12.59 -6.89
N ILE A 133 -7.24 -12.33 -6.04
CA ILE A 133 -7.09 -13.03 -4.76
C ILE A 133 -8.29 -12.76 -3.85
N MET A 134 -8.83 -11.56 -3.87
CA MET A 134 -9.94 -11.14 -3.00
C MET A 134 -11.33 -11.56 -3.49
N LYS A 135 -11.42 -12.14 -4.67
CA LYS A 135 -12.71 -12.61 -5.20
C LYS A 135 -13.27 -13.79 -4.42
#